data_d8ce1953b0286cfa211e9140feff5c83
#
_entry.id   d8ce1953b0286cfa211e9140feff5c83
#
_cell.length_a   1.000
_cell.length_b   1.000
_cell.length_c   1.000
_cell.angle_alpha   90.00
_cell.angle_beta   90.00
_cell.angle_gamma   90.00
#
_symmetry.space_group_name_H-M   'P 1'
#
loop_
_entity.id
_entity.type
_entity.pdbx_description
1 polymer ?
#
loop_
_entity_poly.entity_id
_entity_poly.type
_entity_poly.pdbx_seq_one_letter_code
_entity_poly.pdbx_strand_id
1 'polypeptide(L)'
;MNTVLIIDDDKELCALMKKCVEQENLSAVVAYGGLEGLRLLEENKDTCSLIILDVMMPDMDGFQVLQKIREKNNVPVLMLTAKSDEEDKVSGLRLGADDYLTKP
;
A
#
# COMPACT_ATOMS: atom_id res chain seq x y z
N MET A 1 4.90 -7.20 -17.11
CA MET A 1 4.06 -7.88 -16.11
C MET A 1 3.72 -6.92 -15.00
N ASN A 2 2.47 -6.90 -14.57
CA ASN A 2 2.03 -5.97 -13.54
C ASN A 2 2.21 -6.58 -12.14
N THR A 3 2.78 -5.78 -11.25
CA THR A 3 3.01 -6.16 -9.86
C THR A 3 2.20 -5.28 -8.94
N VAL A 4 1.52 -5.89 -7.95
CA VAL A 4 0.86 -5.17 -6.87
C VAL A 4 1.73 -5.31 -5.62
N LEU A 5 2.10 -4.18 -5.04
CA LEU A 5 2.85 -4.14 -3.79
C LEU A 5 1.89 -3.95 -2.63
N ILE A 6 1.92 -4.87 -1.68
CA ILE A 6 1.05 -4.86 -0.50
C ILE A 6 1.91 -4.54 0.71
N ILE A 7 1.61 -3.42 1.39
CA ILE A 7 2.37 -2.97 2.56
C ILE A 7 1.42 -2.95 3.76
N ASP A 8 1.52 -3.96 4.61
CA ASP A 8 0.65 -4.12 5.79
C ASP A 8 1.34 -5.07 6.77
N ASP A 9 1.30 -4.77 8.06
CA ASP A 9 1.93 -5.61 9.08
C ASP A 9 1.06 -6.81 9.48
N ASP A 10 -0.19 -6.87 9.03
CA ASP A 10 -1.08 -8.00 9.24
C ASP A 10 -0.78 -9.12 8.23
N LYS A 11 -0.04 -10.12 8.67
CA LYS A 11 0.42 -11.21 7.79
C LYS A 11 -0.71 -12.05 7.23
N GLU A 12 -1.76 -12.28 8.00
CA GLU A 12 -2.93 -13.04 7.52
C GLU A 12 -3.67 -12.29 6.42
N LEU A 13 -3.87 -10.99 6.61
CA LEU A 13 -4.52 -10.16 5.60
C LEU A 13 -3.66 -10.07 4.34
N CYS A 14 -2.34 -9.92 4.49
CA CYS A 14 -1.43 -9.93 3.35
C CYS A 14 -1.51 -11.22 2.55
N ALA A 15 -1.55 -12.37 3.23
CA ALA A 15 -1.67 -13.65 2.56
C ALA A 15 -2.96 -13.75 1.77
N LEU A 16 -4.07 -13.28 2.33
CA LEU A 16 -5.36 -13.27 1.67
C LEU A 16 -5.35 -12.34 0.45
N MET A 17 -4.85 -11.12 0.61
CA MET A 17 -4.76 -10.16 -0.50
C MET A 17 -3.86 -10.67 -1.61
N LYS A 18 -2.72 -11.25 -1.26
CA LYS A 18 -1.80 -11.82 -2.24
C LYS A 18 -2.49 -12.90 -3.08
N LYS A 19 -3.24 -13.79 -2.42
CA LYS A 19 -3.98 -14.83 -3.10
C LYS A 19 -5.01 -14.24 -4.07
N CYS A 20 -5.74 -13.21 -3.65
CA CYS A 20 -6.73 -12.56 -4.51
C CYS A 20 -6.07 -11.90 -5.73
N VAL A 21 -4.95 -11.24 -5.53
CA VAL A 21 -4.19 -10.59 -6.61
C VAL A 21 -3.69 -11.63 -7.61
N GLU A 22 -3.15 -12.72 -7.12
CA GLU A 22 -2.60 -13.78 -7.97
C GLU A 22 -3.69 -14.49 -8.78
N GLN A 23 -4.91 -14.55 -8.27
CA GLN A 23 -6.05 -15.11 -9.01
C GLN A 23 -6.40 -14.28 -10.24
N GLU A 24 -6.01 -13.01 -10.27
CA GLU A 24 -6.22 -12.12 -11.40
C GLU A 24 -5.03 -12.09 -12.37
N ASN A 25 -4.14 -13.07 -12.25
CA ASN A 25 -2.92 -13.19 -13.08
C ASN A 25 -1.95 -12.01 -12.91
N LEU A 26 -1.93 -11.42 -11.72
CA LEU A 26 -0.99 -10.36 -11.36
C LEU A 26 0.02 -10.92 -10.37
N SER A 27 1.21 -10.34 -10.35
CA SER A 27 2.21 -10.66 -9.33
C SER A 27 1.94 -9.85 -8.08
N ALA A 28 2.12 -10.45 -6.92
CA ALA A 28 2.00 -9.74 -5.65
C ALA A 28 3.32 -9.81 -4.89
N VAL A 29 3.75 -8.66 -4.38
CA VAL A 29 4.92 -8.55 -3.51
C VAL A 29 4.44 -7.98 -2.19
N VAL A 30 4.82 -8.57 -1.08
CA VAL A 30 4.33 -8.21 0.25
C VAL A 30 5.46 -7.65 1.10
N ALA A 31 5.18 -6.53 1.77
CA ALA A 31 6.04 -5.94 2.79
C ALA A 31 5.24 -5.80 4.09
N TYR A 32 5.88 -6.10 5.21
CA TYR A 32 5.20 -6.07 6.52
C TYR A 32 5.49 -4.78 7.29
N GLY A 33 6.11 -3.80 6.66
CA GLY A 33 6.38 -2.50 7.25
C GLY A 33 6.73 -1.46 6.20
N GLY A 34 6.75 -0.20 6.61
CA GLY A 34 6.96 0.91 5.69
C GLY A 34 8.33 0.93 5.05
N LEU A 35 9.38 0.69 5.82
CA LEU A 35 10.76 0.70 5.29
C LEU A 35 10.97 -0.42 4.26
N GLU A 36 10.50 -1.63 4.58
CA GLU A 36 10.55 -2.74 3.63
C GLU A 36 9.73 -2.43 2.38
N GLY A 37 8.56 -1.81 2.55
CA GLY A 37 7.70 -1.42 1.45
C GLY A 37 8.38 -0.46 0.49
N LEU A 38 9.06 0.55 1.01
CA LEU A 38 9.79 1.51 0.19
C LEU A 38 10.94 0.85 -0.55
N ARG A 39 11.65 -0.07 0.10
CA ARG A 39 12.73 -0.83 -0.54
C ARG A 39 12.20 -1.70 -1.68
N LEU A 40 11.11 -2.42 -1.43
CA LEU A 40 10.52 -3.29 -2.44
C LEU A 40 9.93 -2.50 -3.61
N LEU A 41 9.41 -1.31 -3.35
CA LEU A 41 8.94 -0.44 -4.42
C LEU A 41 10.09 -0.06 -5.36
N GLU A 42 11.24 0.29 -4.81
CA GLU A 42 12.40 0.63 -5.63
C GLU A 42 12.85 -0.56 -6.47
N GLU A 43 12.85 -1.77 -5.88
CA GLU A 43 13.21 -2.98 -6.61
C GLU A 43 12.21 -3.35 -7.71
N ASN A 44 10.94 -2.93 -7.57
CA ASN A 44 9.88 -3.27 -8.51
C ASN A 44 9.31 -2.03 -9.23
N LYS A 45 10.04 -0.94 -9.27
CA LYS A 45 9.53 0.34 -9.79
C LYS A 45 9.05 0.29 -11.23
N ASP A 46 9.65 -0.56 -12.05
CA ASP A 46 9.30 -0.65 -13.48
C ASP A 46 8.06 -1.52 -13.72
N THR A 47 7.65 -2.33 -12.77
CA THR A 47 6.52 -3.25 -12.92
C THR A 47 5.37 -2.95 -11.98
N CYS A 48 5.60 -2.19 -10.91
CA CYS A 48 4.57 -1.92 -9.91
C CYS A 48 3.46 -1.03 -10.49
N SER A 49 2.26 -1.56 -10.52
CA SER A 49 1.09 -0.87 -11.10
C SER A 49 0.09 -0.40 -10.03
N LEU A 50 0.23 -0.89 -8.80
CA LEU A 50 -0.65 -0.53 -7.70
C LEU A 50 0.05 -0.81 -6.38
N ILE A 51 -0.14 0.08 -5.41
CA ILE A 51 0.30 -0.14 -4.03
C ILE A 51 -0.93 -0.18 -3.13
N ILE A 52 -1.05 -1.22 -2.32
CA ILE A 52 -2.05 -1.31 -1.26
C ILE A 52 -1.30 -1.03 0.04
N LEU A 53 -1.68 0.02 0.76
CA LEU A 53 -0.90 0.56 1.87
C LEU A 53 -1.75 0.70 3.12
N ASP A 54 -1.33 0.05 4.19
CA ASP A 54 -1.98 0.18 5.50
C ASP A 54 -1.60 1.51 6.16
N VAL A 55 -2.54 2.11 6.86
CA VAL A 55 -2.31 3.36 7.58
C VAL A 55 -1.50 3.14 8.86
N MET A 56 -1.84 2.10 9.62
CA MET A 56 -1.23 1.88 10.94
C MET A 56 -0.23 0.73 10.93
N MET A 57 1.05 1.07 11.02
CA MET A 57 2.15 0.12 11.09
C MET A 57 3.14 0.54 12.17
N PRO A 58 3.87 -0.41 12.79
CA PRO A 58 4.73 -0.08 13.94
C PRO A 58 5.98 0.75 13.60
N ASP A 59 6.54 0.64 12.39
CA ASP A 59 7.78 1.35 12.04
C ASP A 59 7.53 2.74 11.44
N MET A 60 6.56 2.85 10.54
CA MET A 60 6.14 4.10 9.92
C MET A 60 4.64 4.04 9.71
N ASP A 61 3.94 5.15 9.88
CA ASP A 61 2.52 5.15 9.48
C ASP A 61 2.40 5.26 7.95
N GLY A 62 1.23 4.88 7.44
CA GLY A 62 1.01 4.85 6.00
C GLY A 62 1.09 6.22 5.34
N PHE A 63 0.77 7.30 6.06
CA PHE A 63 0.85 8.65 5.49
C PHE A 63 2.31 9.05 5.25
N GLN A 64 3.22 8.67 6.15
CA GLN A 64 4.66 8.90 5.97
C GLN A 64 5.18 8.11 4.77
N VAL A 65 4.76 6.86 4.63
CA VAL A 65 5.14 6.02 3.48
C VAL A 65 4.62 6.66 2.19
N LEU A 66 3.37 7.10 2.17
CA LEU A 66 2.75 7.74 1.00
C LEU A 66 3.54 8.99 0.57
N GLN A 67 3.92 9.85 1.52
CA GLN A 67 4.73 11.02 1.21
C GLN A 67 6.04 10.64 0.53
N LYS A 68 6.70 9.61 1.04
CA LYS A 68 7.97 9.11 0.48
C LYS A 68 7.76 8.56 -0.93
N ILE A 69 6.67 7.82 -1.14
CA ILE A 69 6.33 7.29 -2.47
C ILE A 69 6.15 8.43 -3.45
N ARG A 70 5.40 9.47 -3.07
CA ARG A 70 5.07 10.58 -3.97
C ARG A 70 6.25 11.47 -4.30
N GLU A 71 7.33 11.41 -3.54
CA GLU A 71 8.55 12.14 -3.89
C GLU A 71 9.16 11.64 -5.20
N LYS A 72 8.95 10.38 -5.56
CA LYS A 72 9.61 9.74 -6.70
C LYS A 72 8.70 9.00 -7.67
N ASN A 73 7.43 8.79 -7.32
CA ASN A 73 6.58 7.88 -8.07
C ASN A 73 5.12 8.32 -8.02
N ASN A 74 4.43 8.18 -9.15
CA ASN A 74 3.01 8.49 -9.28
C ASN A 74 2.14 7.24 -9.34
N VAL A 75 2.68 6.09 -8.96
CA VAL A 75 1.93 4.83 -8.98
C VAL A 75 0.64 4.96 -8.16
N PRO A 76 -0.49 4.41 -8.62
CA PRO A 76 -1.72 4.43 -7.85
C PRO A 76 -1.55 3.80 -6.48
N VAL A 77 -2.08 4.46 -5.45
CA VAL A 77 -2.02 3.99 -4.07
C VAL A 77 -3.43 3.90 -3.50
N LEU A 78 -3.79 2.72 -3.02
CA LEU A 78 -5.02 2.45 -2.30
C LEU A 78 -4.66 2.29 -0.82
N MET A 79 -5.15 3.18 0.02
CA MET A 79 -4.90 3.09 1.45
C MET A 79 -5.97 2.28 2.15
N LEU A 80 -5.53 1.44 3.10
CA LEU A 80 -6.43 0.63 3.93
C LEU A 80 -6.33 1.06 5.38
N THR A 81 -7.46 1.13 6.06
CA THR A 81 -7.51 1.47 7.47
C THR A 81 -8.57 0.65 8.20
N ALA A 82 -8.33 0.35 9.47
CA ALA A 82 -9.33 -0.27 10.34
C ALA A 82 -10.40 0.73 10.77
N LYS A 83 -10.17 2.02 10.56
CA LYS A 83 -11.09 3.09 10.98
C LYS A 83 -11.62 3.85 9.78
N SER A 84 -12.93 4.07 9.73
CA SER A 84 -13.52 4.96 8.74
C SER A 84 -13.57 6.38 9.34
N ASP A 85 -12.40 7.01 9.42
CA ASP A 85 -12.26 8.37 9.93
C ASP A 85 -12.17 9.32 8.75
N GLU A 86 -13.10 10.28 8.69
CA GLU A 86 -13.15 11.27 7.60
C GLU A 86 -11.89 12.13 7.55
N GLU A 87 -11.32 12.46 8.70
CA GLU A 87 -10.09 13.26 8.73
C GLU A 87 -8.92 12.48 8.14
N ASP A 88 -8.81 11.19 8.44
CA ASP A 88 -7.77 10.33 7.88
C ASP A 88 -7.94 10.16 6.38
N LYS A 89 -9.18 10.00 5.90
CA LYS A 89 -9.47 9.93 4.47
C LYS A 89 -9.06 11.20 3.75
N VAL A 90 -9.40 12.36 4.31
CA VAL A 90 -9.04 13.64 3.73
C VAL A 90 -7.52 13.81 3.71
N SER A 91 -6.84 13.45 4.80
CA SER A 91 -5.38 13.53 4.88
C SER A 91 -4.71 12.64 3.85
N GLY A 92 -5.17 11.40 3.69
CA GLY A 92 -4.63 10.47 2.70
C GLY A 92 -4.78 10.99 1.28
N LEU A 93 -5.96 11.49 0.94
CA LEU A 93 -6.21 12.04 -0.40
C LEU A 93 -5.38 13.29 -0.67
N ARG A 94 -5.21 14.15 0.32
CA ARG A 94 -4.36 15.35 0.20
C ARG A 94 -2.89 15.00 -0.02
N LEU A 95 -2.42 13.90 0.58
CA LEU A 95 -1.05 13.46 0.42
C LEU A 95 -0.82 12.68 -0.89
N GLY A 96 -1.88 12.46 -1.65
CA GLY A 96 -1.79 11.88 -2.98
C GLY A 96 -2.20 10.43 -3.11
N ALA A 97 -2.98 9.90 -2.16
CA ALA A 97 -3.60 8.59 -2.34
C ALA A 97 -4.71 8.69 -3.38
N ASP A 98 -4.89 7.63 -4.16
CA ASP A 98 -5.93 7.59 -5.19
C ASP A 98 -7.26 7.14 -4.62
N ASP A 99 -7.25 6.36 -3.56
CA ASP A 99 -8.46 5.90 -2.90
C ASP A 99 -8.15 5.48 -1.46
N TYR A 100 -9.20 5.24 -0.69
CA TYR A 100 -9.10 4.98 0.74
C TYR A 100 -10.24 4.05 1.14
N LEU A 101 -9.92 2.85 1.60
CA LEU A 101 -10.91 1.85 1.97
C LEU A 101 -10.74 1.43 3.44
N THR A 102 -11.86 1.06 4.06
CA THR A 102 -11.87 0.50 5.41
C THR A 102 -11.64 -1.01 5.31
N LYS A 103 -10.79 -1.53 6.18
CA LYS A 103 -10.53 -2.97 6.27
C LYS A 103 -11.80 -3.72 6.68
N PRO A 104 -11.96 -4.96 6.17
CA PRO A 104 -13.09 -5.80 6.58
C PRO A 104 -13.03 -6.21 8.04
#